data_3820ac791ad315388f54e5d148f140c2
#
_entry.id   3820ac791ad315388f54e5d148f140c2
#
_cell.length_a   1.000
_cell.length_b   1.000
_cell.length_c   1.000
_cell.angle_alpha   90.00
_cell.angle_beta   90.00
_cell.angle_gamma   90.00
#
_symmetry.space_group_name_H-M   'P 1'
#
loop_
_entity.id
_entity.type
_entity.pdbx_description
1 polymer ?
#
loop_
_entity_poly.entity_id
_entity_poly.type
_entity_poly.pdbx_seq_one_letter_code
_entity_poly.pdbx_strand_id
1 'polypeptide(L)'
;MGNKIKDDEFGKNILNSDLNKLYEKTEFFDETIKIKKNKNNNNIKDIEYNPLISKIKSNPFQDYEIIKLLGEGTFAKVLLVKNKSNGSIRAMKEIKREEDEEKEDNIINEINILMKLDHPNIVKIFEFYVSERAYYLITEYCPGGSLFEFIEKNKGPFTEIQASYIMHQLFSVVNYCHKMKVIHRDIKPENILINKNDNGFATIKVCDFGTSLKFKKGEIQDEIVGSIYYIAPEVLKKNYNAKCDIWSCGVIMYILLTGYPPFTGRDNKTIMQKIIKGEYKTEPLKKRCNACKDLLKNLLEKDINKRIRADIALNHKWFQIYKSKEIRIDIEDPKIIQNYINNLKNYEKSNNIIEFALAYLIHNHPELEEIDLACKLFARIDKKGNGKITKEELYDELNSFYKSENLKDDVNKIFGNKKYIDYEEFIRASIDKKIFLTEDCLKFAFNYFDKNGNGEINADDICSIFSEGNLSKKEIEKAKEMIKEANKSKIEVIKFPQFCEIMRNFLN
;
A
#
# COMPACT_ATOMS: atom_id res chain seq x y z
N MET A 1 -12.41 -7.54 -46.60
CA MET A 1 -12.09 -8.95 -46.27
C MET A 1 -11.59 -8.93 -44.81
N GLY A 2 -12.47 -9.33 -43.93
CA GLY A 2 -12.20 -9.32 -42.50
C GLY A 2 -11.51 -10.60 -42.06
N ASN A 3 -10.44 -10.46 -41.31
CA ASN A 3 -9.92 -11.56 -40.50
C ASN A 3 -10.42 -11.34 -39.06
N LYS A 4 -11.43 -12.14 -38.71
CA LYS A 4 -11.83 -12.41 -37.33
C LYS A 4 -10.70 -13.20 -36.68
N ILE A 5 -10.06 -12.59 -35.67
CA ILE A 5 -9.26 -13.32 -34.72
C ILE A 5 -10.25 -14.09 -33.85
N LYS A 6 -10.15 -15.41 -33.91
CA LYS A 6 -10.92 -16.34 -33.07
C LYS A 6 -10.54 -16.12 -31.61
N ASP A 7 -11.54 -15.87 -30.80
CA ASP A 7 -11.43 -15.95 -29.34
C ASP A 7 -11.00 -17.39 -28.98
N ASP A 8 -9.81 -17.50 -28.39
CA ASP A 8 -9.32 -18.75 -27.82
C ASP A 8 -10.14 -19.10 -26.57
N GLU A 9 -11.02 -20.04 -26.69
CA GLU A 9 -11.79 -20.71 -25.63
C GLU A 9 -10.92 -21.54 -24.66
N PHE A 10 -9.61 -21.38 -24.65
CA PHE A 10 -8.70 -22.19 -23.84
C PHE A 10 -8.54 -21.72 -22.38
N GLY A 11 -9.16 -20.61 -21.96
CA GLY A 11 -9.00 -20.04 -20.62
C GLY A 11 -10.09 -20.38 -19.60
N LYS A 12 -11.14 -21.12 -19.91
CA LYS A 12 -12.36 -21.18 -19.08
C LYS A 12 -12.64 -22.46 -18.30
N ASN A 13 -11.80 -23.50 -18.36
CA ASN A 13 -12.11 -24.77 -17.68
C ASN A 13 -10.91 -25.45 -16.99
N ILE A 14 -10.12 -24.70 -16.23
CA ILE A 14 -9.33 -25.33 -15.15
C ILE A 14 -10.16 -25.16 -13.88
N LEU A 15 -10.82 -26.22 -13.46
CA LEU A 15 -11.56 -26.28 -12.20
C LEU A 15 -10.60 -25.93 -11.05
N ASN A 16 -11.02 -25.08 -10.13
CA ASN A 16 -10.26 -24.64 -8.96
C ASN A 16 -9.63 -25.82 -8.16
N SER A 17 -10.26 -27.00 -8.20
CA SER A 17 -9.72 -28.26 -7.63
C SER A 17 -8.42 -28.73 -8.27
N ASP A 18 -8.18 -28.39 -9.54
CA ASP A 18 -6.98 -28.82 -10.26
C ASP A 18 -5.79 -27.90 -10.02
N LEU A 19 -6.05 -26.61 -9.75
CA LEU A 19 -5.00 -25.67 -9.32
C LEU A 19 -4.46 -26.04 -7.94
N ASN A 20 -5.33 -26.29 -6.96
CA ASN A 20 -4.89 -26.75 -5.63
C ASN A 20 -4.13 -28.08 -5.71
N LYS A 21 -4.61 -29.05 -6.53
CA LYS A 21 -3.93 -30.32 -6.77
C LYS A 21 -2.61 -30.18 -7.52
N LEU A 22 -2.47 -29.18 -8.39
CA LEU A 22 -1.21 -28.88 -9.10
C LEU A 22 -0.14 -28.37 -8.12
N TYR A 23 -0.54 -27.53 -7.17
CA TYR A 23 0.35 -27.01 -6.13
C TYR A 23 0.59 -28.02 -4.99
N GLU A 24 -0.36 -28.92 -4.71
CA GLU A 24 -0.19 -30.03 -3.77
C GLU A 24 0.66 -31.20 -4.31
N LYS A 25 0.64 -31.43 -5.64
CA LYS A 25 1.39 -32.50 -6.32
C LYS A 25 2.82 -32.16 -6.72
N THR A 26 3.20 -30.88 -6.71
CA THR A 26 4.63 -30.57 -6.71
C THR A 26 5.15 -31.05 -5.37
N GLU A 27 5.90 -32.15 -5.37
CA GLU A 27 6.52 -32.78 -4.20
C GLU A 27 7.28 -31.74 -3.34
N PHE A 28 6.51 -31.00 -2.58
CA PHE A 28 6.99 -30.13 -1.57
C PHE A 28 6.68 -30.81 -0.26
N PHE A 29 7.72 -31.46 0.28
CA PHE A 29 7.80 -31.67 1.68
C PHE A 29 7.47 -32.98 2.30
N ASP A 30 8.49 -33.55 2.70
CA ASP A 30 8.68 -33.88 4.11
C ASP A 30 10.20 -33.89 4.40
N GLU A 31 10.74 -32.73 4.70
CA GLU A 31 12.01 -32.65 5.44
C GLU A 31 12.01 -31.38 6.26
N THR A 32 11.89 -31.53 7.57
CA THR A 32 12.40 -30.59 8.58
C THR A 32 13.76 -30.07 8.10
N ILE A 33 13.81 -28.84 7.64
CA ILE A 33 15.02 -28.22 7.08
C ILE A 33 16.12 -28.27 8.14
N LYS A 34 16.96 -29.30 8.09
CA LYS A 34 18.32 -29.24 8.65
C LYS A 34 19.06 -28.25 7.76
N ILE A 35 19.07 -26.99 8.18
CA ILE A 35 19.85 -25.92 7.55
C ILE A 35 21.31 -26.36 7.57
N LYS A 36 21.77 -27.01 6.48
CA LYS A 36 23.19 -27.06 6.19
C LYS A 36 23.59 -25.61 5.94
N LYS A 37 24.51 -25.11 6.76
CA LYS A 37 25.19 -23.82 6.56
C LYS A 37 25.89 -23.82 5.19
N ASN A 38 25.16 -23.63 4.12
CA ASN A 38 25.71 -23.27 2.82
C ASN A 38 25.78 -21.74 2.76
N LYS A 39 26.84 -21.25 2.11
CA LYS A 39 27.19 -19.83 2.00
C LYS A 39 26.09 -18.93 1.39
N ASN A 40 25.00 -19.48 0.88
CA ASN A 40 23.87 -18.76 0.28
C ASN A 40 22.76 -18.33 1.28
N ASN A 41 22.97 -18.49 2.59
CA ASN A 41 22.01 -18.05 3.63
C ASN A 41 22.07 -16.53 3.92
N ASN A 42 22.84 -15.74 3.16
CA ASN A 42 22.97 -14.31 3.41
C ASN A 42 21.70 -13.52 3.02
N ASN A 43 20.96 -13.95 1.98
CA ASN A 43 19.85 -13.18 1.42
C ASN A 43 18.66 -13.02 2.37
N ILE A 44 18.41 -13.97 3.28
CA ILE A 44 17.33 -13.86 4.28
C ILE A 44 17.66 -12.83 5.37
N LYS A 45 18.95 -12.57 5.63
CA LYS A 45 19.39 -11.55 6.60
C LYS A 45 19.23 -10.11 6.09
N ASP A 46 19.15 -9.93 4.78
CA ASP A 46 19.07 -8.61 4.15
C ASP A 46 17.63 -8.08 4.05
N ILE A 47 16.62 -8.90 4.36
CA ILE A 47 15.22 -8.47 4.42
C ILE A 47 14.99 -7.73 5.73
N GLU A 48 14.67 -6.45 5.61
CA GLU A 48 14.39 -5.59 6.75
C GLU A 48 13.15 -6.06 7.53
N TYR A 49 13.22 -5.96 8.84
CA TYR A 49 12.17 -6.44 9.73
C TYR A 49 11.07 -5.39 9.93
N ASN A 50 9.82 -5.80 9.76
CA ASN A 50 8.64 -5.04 10.15
C ASN A 50 7.77 -5.93 11.05
N PRO A 51 7.58 -5.58 12.34
CA PRO A 51 6.85 -6.44 13.27
C PRO A 51 5.37 -6.62 12.94
N LEU A 52 4.77 -5.77 12.14
CA LEU A 52 3.38 -5.92 11.69
C LEU A 52 3.22 -6.88 10.51
N ILE A 53 4.33 -7.24 9.85
CA ILE A 53 4.34 -8.13 8.68
C ILE A 53 4.97 -9.45 9.09
N SER A 54 4.17 -10.52 9.11
CA SER A 54 4.66 -11.85 9.48
C SER A 54 5.62 -12.38 8.41
N LYS A 55 6.86 -12.71 8.83
CA LYS A 55 7.84 -13.41 7.99
C LYS A 55 7.81 -14.89 8.32
N ILE A 56 7.43 -15.72 7.38
CA ILE A 56 7.14 -17.14 7.59
C ILE A 56 8.08 -17.96 6.70
N LYS A 57 8.81 -18.89 7.31
CA LYS A 57 9.68 -19.84 6.60
C LYS A 57 8.93 -21.15 6.38
N SER A 58 7.85 -21.11 5.60
CA SER A 58 7.04 -22.28 5.31
C SER A 58 6.32 -22.16 3.96
N ASN A 59 5.56 -23.17 3.64
CA ASN A 59 4.72 -23.17 2.46
C ASN A 59 3.41 -22.38 2.72
N PRO A 60 3.13 -21.28 2.00
CA PRO A 60 1.93 -20.49 2.21
C PRO A 60 0.62 -21.26 1.95
N PHE A 61 0.68 -22.37 1.22
CA PHE A 61 -0.49 -23.20 0.92
C PHE A 61 -0.97 -24.05 2.12
N GLN A 62 -0.21 -24.07 3.22
CA GLN A 62 -0.71 -24.60 4.49
C GLN A 62 -1.76 -23.65 5.09
N ASP A 63 -1.55 -22.34 4.96
CA ASP A 63 -2.38 -21.30 5.57
C ASP A 63 -3.43 -20.74 4.59
N TYR A 64 -3.20 -20.87 3.29
CA TYR A 64 -4.04 -20.30 2.24
C TYR A 64 -4.55 -21.35 1.27
N GLU A 65 -5.81 -21.16 0.84
CA GLU A 65 -6.47 -21.89 -0.25
C GLU A 65 -6.49 -21.00 -1.50
N ILE A 66 -6.14 -21.57 -2.65
CA ILE A 66 -6.21 -20.85 -3.93
C ILE A 66 -7.65 -20.81 -4.41
N ILE A 67 -8.15 -19.60 -4.71
CA ILE A 67 -9.47 -19.40 -5.32
C ILE A 67 -9.35 -19.36 -6.84
N LYS A 68 -8.43 -18.50 -7.37
CA LYS A 68 -8.20 -18.35 -8.81
C LYS A 68 -6.89 -17.63 -9.11
N LEU A 69 -6.42 -17.76 -10.35
CA LEU A 69 -5.35 -16.95 -10.89
C LEU A 69 -5.88 -15.54 -11.21
N LEU A 70 -5.18 -14.49 -10.77
CA LEU A 70 -5.48 -13.08 -11.06
C LEU A 70 -4.64 -12.55 -12.23
N GLY A 71 -3.38 -13.00 -12.34
CA GLY A 71 -2.48 -12.60 -13.41
C GLY A 71 -1.20 -13.43 -13.40
N GLU A 72 -0.56 -13.54 -14.54
CA GLU A 72 0.72 -14.24 -14.71
C GLU A 72 1.62 -13.40 -15.60
N GLY A 73 2.82 -13.10 -15.11
CA GLY A 73 3.89 -12.43 -15.84
C GLY A 73 5.12 -13.34 -15.99
N THR A 74 6.17 -12.82 -16.59
CA THR A 74 7.39 -13.59 -16.87
C THR A 74 8.08 -14.11 -15.61
N PHE A 75 8.04 -13.32 -14.51
CA PHE A 75 8.78 -13.62 -13.29
C PHE A 75 7.89 -13.82 -12.06
N ALA A 76 6.60 -13.51 -12.17
CA ALA A 76 5.68 -13.58 -11.03
C ALA A 76 4.28 -14.03 -11.44
N LYS A 77 3.59 -14.70 -10.50
CA LYS A 77 2.17 -15.03 -10.60
C LYS A 77 1.43 -14.33 -9.47
N VAL A 78 0.19 -13.93 -9.73
CA VAL A 78 -0.69 -13.36 -8.70
C VAL A 78 -1.94 -14.22 -8.58
N LEU A 79 -2.19 -14.72 -7.38
CA LEU A 79 -3.29 -15.62 -7.05
C LEU A 79 -4.27 -14.91 -6.12
N LEU A 80 -5.57 -15.13 -6.31
CA LEU A 80 -6.57 -14.85 -5.31
C LEU A 80 -6.60 -16.02 -4.34
N VAL A 81 -6.43 -15.74 -3.06
CA VAL A 81 -6.35 -16.75 -2.02
C VAL A 81 -7.28 -16.43 -0.85
N LYS A 82 -7.68 -17.48 -0.13
CA LYS A 82 -8.47 -17.38 1.10
C LYS A 82 -7.65 -17.92 2.26
N ASN A 83 -7.51 -17.15 3.32
CA ASN A 83 -6.90 -17.62 4.55
C ASN A 83 -7.79 -18.68 5.20
N LYS A 84 -7.23 -19.87 5.51
CA LYS A 84 -7.99 -21.01 6.04
C LYS A 84 -8.46 -20.81 7.47
N SER A 85 -7.74 -19.99 8.25
CA SER A 85 -8.03 -19.78 9.67
C SER A 85 -9.15 -18.75 9.91
N ASN A 86 -9.13 -17.62 9.16
CA ASN A 86 -10.05 -16.50 9.38
C ASN A 86 -10.94 -16.18 8.17
N GLY A 87 -10.78 -16.92 7.05
CA GLY A 87 -11.58 -16.73 5.84
C GLY A 87 -11.29 -15.46 5.04
N SER A 88 -10.30 -14.66 5.42
CA SER A 88 -9.99 -13.41 4.72
C SER A 88 -9.49 -13.67 3.30
N ILE A 89 -9.95 -12.81 2.37
CA ILE A 89 -9.56 -12.86 0.95
C ILE A 89 -8.34 -11.96 0.75
N ARG A 90 -7.29 -12.50 0.11
CA ARG A 90 -6.01 -11.84 -0.12
C ARG A 90 -5.53 -12.05 -1.55
N ALA A 91 -4.58 -11.24 -1.99
CA ALA A 91 -3.79 -11.52 -3.18
C ALA A 91 -2.43 -12.07 -2.75
N MET A 92 -1.97 -13.13 -3.42
CA MET A 92 -0.67 -13.75 -3.21
C MET A 92 0.18 -13.56 -4.46
N LYS A 93 1.24 -12.74 -4.37
CA LYS A 93 2.24 -12.59 -5.43
C LYS A 93 3.36 -13.61 -5.20
N GLU A 94 3.44 -14.61 -6.05
CA GLU A 94 4.53 -15.57 -6.11
C GLU A 94 5.63 -15.02 -7.00
N ILE A 95 6.84 -14.82 -6.48
CA ILE A 95 8.01 -14.34 -7.21
C ILE A 95 9.04 -15.46 -7.18
N LYS A 96 9.40 -15.99 -8.35
CA LYS A 96 10.42 -17.04 -8.45
C LYS A 96 11.77 -16.49 -8.00
N ARG A 97 12.50 -17.29 -7.25
CA ARG A 97 13.88 -16.97 -6.88
C ARG A 97 14.77 -17.10 -8.10
N GLU A 98 15.76 -16.26 -8.18
CA GLU A 98 16.73 -16.24 -9.26
C GLU A 98 18.09 -16.75 -8.76
N GLU A 99 18.81 -17.49 -9.60
CA GLU A 99 20.18 -17.92 -9.30
C GLU A 99 21.18 -16.77 -9.49
N ASP A 100 20.81 -15.75 -10.26
CA ASP A 100 21.57 -14.52 -10.48
C ASP A 100 21.43 -13.61 -9.25
N GLU A 101 22.56 -13.35 -8.57
CA GLU A 101 22.60 -12.56 -7.34
C GLU A 101 22.06 -11.15 -7.53
N GLU A 102 22.30 -10.50 -8.68
CA GLU A 102 21.82 -9.14 -8.94
C GLU A 102 20.29 -9.08 -9.07
N LYS A 103 19.68 -10.09 -9.69
CA LYS A 103 18.23 -10.21 -9.79
C LYS A 103 17.60 -10.54 -8.45
N GLU A 104 18.23 -11.40 -7.66
CA GLU A 104 17.78 -11.73 -6.31
C GLU A 104 17.80 -10.50 -5.41
N ASP A 105 18.86 -9.68 -5.47
CA ASP A 105 18.97 -8.43 -4.73
C ASP A 105 17.87 -7.42 -5.14
N ASN A 106 17.50 -7.38 -6.40
CA ASN A 106 16.39 -6.53 -6.86
C ASN A 106 15.05 -6.97 -6.25
N ILE A 107 14.77 -8.28 -6.15
CA ILE A 107 13.58 -8.82 -5.51
C ILE A 107 13.56 -8.46 -4.01
N ILE A 108 14.68 -8.65 -3.32
CA ILE A 108 14.83 -8.31 -1.90
C ILE A 108 14.63 -6.80 -1.68
N ASN A 109 15.16 -5.97 -2.57
CA ASN A 109 14.99 -4.52 -2.50
C ASN A 109 13.50 -4.11 -2.69
N GLU A 110 12.77 -4.72 -3.62
CA GLU A 110 11.31 -4.53 -3.79
C GLU A 110 10.57 -4.80 -2.47
N ILE A 111 10.85 -5.95 -1.87
CA ILE A 111 10.23 -6.37 -0.60
C ILE A 111 10.54 -5.35 0.51
N ASN A 112 11.81 -4.97 0.65
CA ASN A 112 12.27 -4.01 1.66
C ASN A 112 11.68 -2.61 1.49
N ILE A 113 11.41 -2.20 0.25
CA ILE A 113 10.71 -0.94 -0.03
C ILE A 113 9.26 -1.06 0.41
N LEU A 114 8.55 -2.11 -0.03
CA LEU A 114 7.14 -2.33 0.30
C LEU A 114 6.89 -2.45 1.80
N MET A 115 7.78 -3.13 2.55
CA MET A 115 7.65 -3.29 3.99
C MET A 115 7.76 -1.97 4.77
N LYS A 116 8.28 -0.90 4.16
CA LYS A 116 8.45 0.44 4.78
C LYS A 116 7.41 1.44 4.36
N LEU A 117 6.66 1.16 3.29
CA LEU A 117 5.67 2.09 2.77
C LEU A 117 4.32 1.81 3.42
N ASP A 118 3.77 2.83 4.09
CA ASP A 118 2.43 2.81 4.65
C ASP A 118 1.66 4.06 4.21
N HIS A 119 0.72 3.86 3.29
CA HIS A 119 -0.06 4.93 2.68
C HIS A 119 -1.42 4.39 2.21
N PRO A 120 -2.53 5.14 2.38
CA PRO A 120 -3.87 4.66 2.02
C PRO A 120 -4.03 4.21 0.57
N ASN A 121 -3.22 4.75 -0.34
CA ASN A 121 -3.27 4.43 -1.79
C ASN A 121 -2.08 3.58 -2.27
N ILE A 122 -1.37 2.89 -1.38
CA ILE A 122 -0.38 1.85 -1.70
C ILE A 122 -0.95 0.51 -1.26
N VAL A 123 -0.72 -0.54 -2.04
CA VAL A 123 -1.14 -1.91 -1.71
C VAL A 123 -0.48 -2.35 -0.41
N LYS A 124 -1.31 -2.79 0.55
CA LYS A 124 -0.83 -3.22 1.87
C LYS A 124 -0.30 -4.65 1.81
N ILE A 125 0.82 -4.90 2.47
CA ILE A 125 1.41 -6.23 2.64
C ILE A 125 1.11 -6.75 4.05
N PHE A 126 0.70 -8.02 4.18
CA PHE A 126 0.32 -8.64 5.46
C PHE A 126 1.34 -9.66 5.93
N GLU A 127 1.77 -10.50 5.02
CA GLU A 127 2.65 -11.63 5.31
C GLU A 127 3.63 -11.83 4.16
N PHE A 128 4.75 -12.40 4.52
CA PHE A 128 5.81 -12.70 3.58
C PHE A 128 6.35 -14.11 3.86
N TYR A 129 6.22 -14.98 2.86
CA TYR A 129 6.73 -16.35 2.93
C TYR A 129 8.01 -16.49 2.11
N VAL A 130 8.95 -17.24 2.65
CA VAL A 130 10.22 -17.56 2.00
C VAL A 130 10.33 -19.08 1.84
N SER A 131 10.40 -19.53 0.59
CA SER A 131 10.73 -20.92 0.25
C SER A 131 12.07 -21.00 -0.47
N GLU A 132 12.52 -22.21 -0.77
CA GLU A 132 13.75 -22.40 -1.56
C GLU A 132 13.63 -21.92 -2.99
N ARG A 133 12.40 -21.90 -3.56
CA ARG A 133 12.15 -21.64 -4.98
C ARG A 133 11.47 -20.30 -5.28
N ALA A 134 10.78 -19.73 -4.28
CA ALA A 134 9.99 -18.53 -4.47
C ALA A 134 9.83 -17.72 -3.18
N TYR A 135 9.57 -16.44 -3.36
CA TYR A 135 9.02 -15.53 -2.36
C TYR A 135 7.52 -15.40 -2.60
N TYR A 136 6.73 -15.34 -1.52
CA TYR A 136 5.30 -15.12 -1.61
C TYR A 136 4.92 -13.92 -0.75
N LEU A 137 4.38 -12.89 -1.40
CA LEU A 137 3.88 -11.70 -0.73
C LEU A 137 2.37 -11.80 -0.63
N ILE A 138 1.84 -11.80 0.59
CA ILE A 138 0.41 -11.76 0.84
C ILE A 138 0.01 -10.30 1.01
N THR A 139 -0.83 -9.82 0.11
CA THR A 139 -1.24 -8.42 0.05
C THR A 139 -2.76 -8.27 0.09
N GLU A 140 -3.23 -7.04 0.27
CA GLU A 140 -4.64 -6.74 0.11
C GLU A 140 -5.11 -7.07 -1.32
N TYR A 141 -6.36 -7.53 -1.41
CA TYR A 141 -7.01 -7.80 -2.68
C TYR A 141 -7.86 -6.59 -3.10
N CYS A 142 -7.63 -6.11 -4.31
CA CYS A 142 -8.39 -5.02 -4.92
C CYS A 142 -9.37 -5.57 -5.97
N PRO A 143 -10.67 -5.64 -5.67
CA PRO A 143 -11.64 -6.36 -6.51
C PRO A 143 -11.96 -5.66 -7.82
N GLY A 144 -11.67 -4.37 -7.96
CA GLY A 144 -11.95 -3.59 -9.18
C GLY A 144 -11.00 -3.84 -10.34
N GLY A 145 -9.97 -4.67 -10.17
CA GLY A 145 -8.95 -4.93 -11.18
C GLY A 145 -7.96 -3.78 -11.34
N SER A 146 -7.29 -3.68 -12.47
CA SER A 146 -6.34 -2.62 -12.76
C SER A 146 -7.02 -1.34 -13.30
N LEU A 147 -6.35 -0.20 -13.16
CA LEU A 147 -6.79 1.05 -13.82
C LEU A 147 -6.79 0.88 -15.35
N PHE A 148 -5.92 0.04 -15.90
CA PHE A 148 -5.93 -0.29 -17.32
C PHE A 148 -7.28 -0.89 -17.74
N GLU A 149 -7.73 -1.95 -17.07
CA GLU A 149 -9.04 -2.57 -17.33
C GLU A 149 -10.19 -1.60 -17.05
N PHE A 150 -10.06 -0.76 -16.04
CA PHE A 150 -11.06 0.27 -15.73
C PHE A 150 -11.21 1.30 -16.84
N ILE A 151 -10.09 1.74 -17.45
CA ILE A 151 -10.07 2.64 -18.61
C ILE A 151 -10.71 1.94 -19.84
N GLU A 152 -10.36 0.68 -20.10
CA GLU A 152 -10.94 -0.08 -21.23
C GLU A 152 -12.46 -0.26 -21.11
N LYS A 153 -12.95 -0.55 -19.90
CA LYS A 153 -14.40 -0.71 -19.62
C LYS A 153 -15.17 0.62 -19.73
N ASN A 154 -14.52 1.75 -19.56
CA ASN A 154 -15.14 3.08 -19.55
C ASN A 154 -15.30 3.64 -20.96
N LYS A 155 -15.93 3.04 -21.85
CA LYS A 155 -16.29 3.39 -23.25
C LYS A 155 -16.05 4.85 -23.72
N GLY A 156 -15.04 5.57 -23.18
CA GLY A 156 -14.70 6.95 -23.52
C GLY A 156 -13.84 7.64 -22.47
N PRO A 157 -13.48 8.93 -22.72
CA PRO A 157 -12.71 9.72 -21.78
C PRO A 157 -13.47 9.96 -20.47
N PHE A 158 -12.75 10.00 -19.36
CA PHE A 158 -13.31 10.39 -18.06
C PHE A 158 -13.66 11.88 -18.02
N THR A 159 -14.60 12.25 -17.18
CA THR A 159 -14.84 13.64 -16.83
C THR A 159 -13.65 14.21 -16.07
N GLU A 160 -13.47 15.53 -16.08
CA GLU A 160 -12.35 16.14 -15.36
C GLU A 160 -12.44 15.90 -13.85
N ILE A 161 -13.65 15.80 -13.29
CA ILE A 161 -13.84 15.51 -11.88
C ILE A 161 -13.40 14.06 -11.52
N GLN A 162 -13.76 13.08 -12.32
CA GLN A 162 -13.34 11.68 -12.12
C GLN A 162 -11.81 11.54 -12.30
N ALA A 163 -11.27 12.18 -13.35
CA ALA A 163 -9.82 12.19 -13.57
C ALA A 163 -9.08 12.89 -12.43
N SER A 164 -9.61 14.02 -11.90
CA SER A 164 -8.97 14.74 -10.79
C SER A 164 -8.95 13.89 -9.52
N TYR A 165 -10.00 13.14 -9.25
CA TYR A 165 -10.08 12.25 -8.09
C TYR A 165 -9.01 11.14 -8.15
N ILE A 166 -8.85 10.47 -9.29
CA ILE A 166 -7.81 9.45 -9.50
C ILE A 166 -6.41 10.07 -9.41
N MET A 167 -6.20 11.20 -10.11
CA MET A 167 -4.88 11.84 -10.18
C MET A 167 -4.44 12.43 -8.85
N HIS A 168 -5.36 12.93 -8.02
CA HIS A 168 -5.03 13.43 -6.69
C HIS A 168 -4.46 12.31 -5.80
N GLN A 169 -5.09 11.15 -5.79
CA GLN A 169 -4.61 9.97 -5.06
C GLN A 169 -3.24 9.51 -5.59
N LEU A 170 -3.07 9.46 -6.92
CA LEU A 170 -1.80 9.07 -7.53
C LEU A 170 -0.67 10.04 -7.17
N PHE A 171 -0.91 11.35 -7.20
CA PHE A 171 0.10 12.33 -6.77
C PHE A 171 0.37 12.28 -5.27
N SER A 172 -0.60 11.91 -4.44
CA SER A 172 -0.39 11.66 -3.02
C SER A 172 0.63 10.54 -2.82
N VAL A 173 0.45 9.40 -3.51
CA VAL A 173 1.41 8.28 -3.47
C VAL A 173 2.79 8.72 -3.95
N VAL A 174 2.88 9.37 -5.11
CA VAL A 174 4.18 9.77 -5.67
C VAL A 174 4.89 10.77 -4.76
N ASN A 175 4.16 11.72 -4.17
CA ASN A 175 4.74 12.66 -3.23
C ASN A 175 5.22 11.96 -1.96
N TYR A 176 4.45 11.01 -1.42
CA TYR A 176 4.83 10.20 -0.28
C TYR A 176 6.11 9.39 -0.58
N CYS A 177 6.15 8.64 -1.68
CA CYS A 177 7.33 7.88 -2.10
C CYS A 177 8.57 8.78 -2.24
N HIS A 178 8.43 9.92 -2.91
CA HIS A 178 9.56 10.86 -3.08
C HIS A 178 10.04 11.45 -1.75
N LYS A 179 9.13 11.67 -0.76
CA LYS A 179 9.51 12.07 0.61
C LYS A 179 10.25 10.95 1.34
N MET A 180 9.84 9.69 1.14
CA MET A 180 10.50 8.49 1.64
C MET A 180 11.78 8.14 0.86
N LYS A 181 12.18 8.97 -0.12
CA LYS A 181 13.34 8.77 -1.00
C LYS A 181 13.24 7.51 -1.86
N VAL A 182 12.05 7.19 -2.32
CA VAL A 182 11.76 6.10 -3.24
C VAL A 182 11.29 6.67 -4.57
N ILE A 183 11.84 6.17 -5.68
CA ILE A 183 11.34 6.38 -7.05
C ILE A 183 10.68 5.08 -7.49
N HIS A 184 9.49 5.16 -8.07
CA HIS A 184 8.75 3.97 -8.52
C HIS A 184 9.27 3.43 -9.84
N ARG A 185 9.53 4.28 -10.81
CA ARG A 185 10.11 4.02 -12.16
C ARG A 185 9.21 3.27 -13.16
N ASP A 186 8.10 2.66 -12.73
CA ASP A 186 7.13 1.98 -13.63
C ASP A 186 5.68 2.30 -13.27
N ILE A 187 5.38 3.61 -13.10
CA ILE A 187 4.00 4.08 -12.92
C ILE A 187 3.25 3.96 -14.22
N LYS A 188 2.24 3.06 -14.25
CA LYS A 188 1.37 2.78 -15.39
C LYS A 188 0.02 2.26 -14.91
N PRO A 189 -1.04 2.31 -15.74
CA PRO A 189 -2.38 1.88 -15.34
C PRO A 189 -2.46 0.41 -14.88
N GLU A 190 -1.59 -0.47 -15.38
CA GLU A 190 -1.51 -1.88 -14.97
C GLU A 190 -1.04 -2.04 -13.51
N ASN A 191 -0.21 -1.11 -13.02
CA ASN A 191 0.33 -1.10 -11.66
C ASN A 191 -0.49 -0.24 -10.68
N ILE A 192 -1.68 0.19 -11.09
CA ILE A 192 -2.64 0.92 -10.29
C ILE A 192 -3.92 0.10 -10.20
N LEU A 193 -4.24 -0.40 -9.02
CA LEU A 193 -5.41 -1.24 -8.78
C LEU A 193 -6.58 -0.39 -8.31
N ILE A 194 -7.80 -0.84 -8.62
CA ILE A 194 -9.06 -0.23 -8.17
C ILE A 194 -9.57 -1.01 -6.96
N ASN A 195 -9.61 -0.37 -5.81
CA ASN A 195 -10.13 -0.99 -4.59
C ASN A 195 -11.66 -0.87 -4.51
N LYS A 196 -12.17 0.35 -4.69
CA LYS A 196 -13.61 0.66 -4.74
C LYS A 196 -13.90 1.58 -5.92
N ASN A 197 -15.12 1.52 -6.42
CA ASN A 197 -15.59 2.41 -7.48
C ASN A 197 -17.04 2.83 -7.20
N ASP A 198 -17.21 4.02 -6.67
CA ASP A 198 -18.51 4.61 -6.36
C ASP A 198 -18.90 5.61 -7.46
N ASN A 199 -19.74 5.17 -8.41
CA ASN A 199 -20.24 6.00 -9.51
C ASN A 199 -19.13 6.69 -10.35
N GLY A 200 -18.02 5.98 -10.60
CA GLY A 200 -16.88 6.48 -11.37
C GLY A 200 -15.83 7.22 -10.54
N PHE A 201 -15.99 7.27 -9.21
CA PHE A 201 -14.97 7.75 -8.28
C PHE A 201 -14.19 6.55 -7.74
N ALA A 202 -13.13 6.22 -8.43
CA ALA A 202 -12.32 5.06 -8.12
C ALA A 202 -11.30 5.35 -7.02
N THR A 203 -11.36 4.58 -5.91
CA THR A 203 -10.27 4.55 -4.93
C THR A 203 -9.17 3.64 -5.46
N ILE A 204 -7.96 4.17 -5.58
CA ILE A 204 -6.82 3.47 -6.16
C ILE A 204 -5.84 2.95 -5.12
N LYS A 205 -5.10 1.91 -5.51
CA LYS A 205 -3.95 1.35 -4.79
C LYS A 205 -2.79 1.14 -5.78
N VAL A 206 -1.67 1.80 -5.56
CA VAL A 206 -0.45 1.59 -6.37
C VAL A 206 0.25 0.33 -5.87
N CYS A 207 0.67 -0.52 -6.80
CA CYS A 207 1.37 -1.78 -6.54
C CYS A 207 2.60 -1.92 -7.44
N ASP A 208 3.32 -3.03 -7.28
CA ASP A 208 4.48 -3.43 -8.09
C ASP A 208 5.66 -2.45 -8.02
N PHE A 209 6.40 -2.55 -6.93
CA PHE A 209 7.62 -1.78 -6.69
C PHE A 209 8.89 -2.48 -7.19
N GLY A 210 8.74 -3.48 -8.10
CA GLY A 210 9.83 -4.31 -8.61
C GLY A 210 10.93 -3.56 -9.37
N THR A 211 10.64 -2.37 -9.86
CA THR A 211 11.63 -1.49 -10.48
C THR A 211 12.04 -0.32 -9.59
N SER A 212 11.49 -0.24 -8.37
CA SER A 212 11.70 0.91 -7.49
C SER A 212 13.11 0.94 -6.90
N LEU A 213 13.58 2.13 -6.61
CA LEU A 213 14.87 2.28 -5.93
C LEU A 213 14.84 3.39 -4.87
N LYS A 214 15.72 3.26 -3.87
CA LYS A 214 16.02 4.32 -2.92
C LYS A 214 17.08 5.26 -3.50
N PHE A 215 16.87 6.57 -3.40
CA PHE A 215 17.80 7.59 -3.94
C PHE A 215 18.25 8.58 -2.87
N LYS A 216 19.44 9.16 -3.07
CA LYS A 216 19.95 10.29 -2.29
C LYS A 216 19.61 11.60 -2.99
N LYS A 217 19.50 12.69 -2.22
CA LYS A 217 19.23 14.02 -2.81
C LYS A 217 20.36 14.42 -3.76
N GLY A 218 20.00 14.73 -5.01
CA GLY A 218 20.96 15.10 -6.05
C GLY A 218 21.55 13.93 -6.83
N GLU A 219 21.20 12.69 -6.47
CA GLU A 219 21.63 11.49 -7.19
C GLU A 219 20.91 11.39 -8.53
N ILE A 220 21.67 11.00 -9.56
CA ILE A 220 21.21 10.79 -10.92
C ILE A 220 21.24 9.30 -11.20
N GLN A 221 20.21 8.81 -11.89
CA GLN A 221 20.05 7.42 -12.29
C GLN A 221 20.32 7.28 -13.78
N ASP A 222 20.89 6.13 -14.21
CA ASP A 222 21.33 5.87 -15.58
C ASP A 222 20.79 4.58 -16.20
N GLU A 223 19.98 3.81 -15.47
CA GLU A 223 19.31 2.62 -15.99
C GLU A 223 18.10 2.98 -16.85
N ILE A 224 17.86 2.25 -17.95
CA ILE A 224 16.62 2.36 -18.71
C ILE A 224 15.64 1.31 -18.19
N VAL A 225 14.67 1.75 -17.40
CA VAL A 225 13.62 0.90 -16.85
C VAL A 225 12.23 1.53 -17.08
N GLY A 226 11.18 0.71 -17.02
CA GLY A 226 9.80 1.14 -17.17
C GLY A 226 9.19 0.84 -18.52
N SER A 227 7.89 1.06 -18.62
CA SER A 227 7.07 0.72 -19.78
C SER A 227 7.09 1.86 -20.81
N ILE A 228 7.34 1.53 -22.08
CA ILE A 228 7.70 2.47 -23.15
C ILE A 228 6.73 3.65 -23.32
N TYR A 229 5.42 3.43 -23.16
CA TYR A 229 4.42 4.50 -23.32
C TYR A 229 4.45 5.54 -22.20
N TYR A 230 5.01 5.18 -21.03
CA TYR A 230 5.01 5.99 -19.80
C TYR A 230 6.39 6.53 -19.43
N ILE A 231 7.44 6.06 -20.14
CA ILE A 231 8.83 6.41 -19.83
C ILE A 231 9.12 7.89 -20.13
N ALA A 232 9.88 8.54 -19.25
CA ALA A 232 10.26 9.93 -19.41
C ALA A 232 11.43 10.12 -20.40
N PRO A 233 11.54 11.26 -21.10
CA PRO A 233 12.58 11.49 -22.10
C PRO A 233 14.00 11.46 -21.50
N GLU A 234 14.18 11.85 -20.24
CA GLU A 234 15.46 11.82 -19.54
C GLU A 234 15.87 10.38 -19.15
N VAL A 235 14.92 9.46 -18.93
CA VAL A 235 15.22 8.03 -18.70
C VAL A 235 15.83 7.42 -19.95
N LEU A 236 15.29 7.74 -21.13
CA LEU A 236 15.85 7.32 -22.42
C LEU A 236 17.27 7.86 -22.64
N LYS A 237 17.63 8.96 -21.97
CA LYS A 237 18.95 9.59 -22.02
C LYS A 237 19.88 9.13 -20.89
N LYS A 238 19.44 8.21 -20.04
CA LYS A 238 20.21 7.69 -18.88
C LYS A 238 20.71 8.78 -17.94
N ASN A 239 19.88 9.79 -17.69
CA ASN A 239 20.20 10.92 -16.81
C ASN A 239 18.93 11.47 -16.18
N TYR A 240 18.43 10.81 -15.11
CA TYR A 240 17.16 11.13 -14.54
C TYR A 240 17.14 11.12 -13.00
N ASN A 241 16.06 11.62 -12.43
CA ASN A 241 15.78 11.62 -11.01
C ASN A 241 14.29 11.31 -10.77
N ALA A 242 13.81 11.46 -9.54
CA ALA A 242 12.43 11.15 -9.15
C ALA A 242 11.33 11.84 -10.00
N LYS A 243 11.65 12.89 -10.76
CA LYS A 243 10.66 13.54 -11.64
C LYS A 243 10.25 12.68 -12.85
N CYS A 244 10.90 11.55 -13.11
CA CYS A 244 10.45 10.60 -14.12
C CYS A 244 9.06 10.06 -13.79
N ASP A 245 8.74 9.81 -12.50
CA ASP A 245 7.41 9.39 -12.06
C ASP A 245 6.33 10.46 -12.38
N ILE A 246 6.69 11.75 -12.31
CA ILE A 246 5.78 12.86 -12.64
C ILE A 246 5.39 12.86 -14.12
N TRP A 247 6.33 12.54 -15.00
CA TRP A 247 6.04 12.36 -16.41
C TRP A 247 5.05 11.22 -16.65
N SER A 248 5.27 10.07 -16.02
CA SER A 248 4.37 8.91 -16.10
C SER A 248 2.95 9.26 -15.61
N CYS A 249 2.82 10.03 -14.53
CA CYS A 249 1.54 10.58 -14.08
C CYS A 249 0.91 11.49 -15.13
N GLY A 250 1.70 12.33 -15.82
CA GLY A 250 1.23 13.17 -16.94
C GLY A 250 0.67 12.36 -18.10
N VAL A 251 1.33 11.23 -18.44
CA VAL A 251 0.83 10.31 -19.46
C VAL A 251 -0.51 9.70 -19.06
N ILE A 252 -0.63 9.23 -17.80
CA ILE A 252 -1.88 8.68 -17.27
C ILE A 252 -3.00 9.74 -17.29
N MET A 253 -2.71 10.96 -16.83
CA MET A 253 -3.67 12.07 -16.89
C MET A 253 -4.17 12.31 -18.31
N TYR A 254 -3.27 12.31 -19.28
CA TYR A 254 -3.66 12.46 -20.69
C TYR A 254 -4.58 11.33 -21.15
N ILE A 255 -4.25 10.07 -20.82
CA ILE A 255 -5.07 8.89 -21.17
C ILE A 255 -6.46 9.00 -20.54
N LEU A 256 -6.59 9.34 -19.27
CA LEU A 256 -7.87 9.51 -18.59
C LEU A 256 -8.74 10.56 -19.27
N LEU A 257 -8.13 11.68 -19.72
CA LEU A 257 -8.85 12.80 -20.32
C LEU A 257 -9.18 12.60 -21.80
N THR A 258 -8.47 11.72 -22.52
CA THR A 258 -8.60 11.58 -23.98
C THR A 258 -8.97 10.18 -24.44
N GLY A 259 -8.70 9.16 -23.63
CA GLY A 259 -8.92 7.74 -23.95
C GLY A 259 -7.74 7.07 -24.70
N TYR A 260 -6.64 7.76 -24.95
CA TYR A 260 -5.46 7.20 -25.66
C TYR A 260 -4.15 7.89 -25.22
N PRO A 261 -2.99 7.23 -25.41
CA PRO A 261 -1.71 7.76 -24.98
C PRO A 261 -1.28 9.01 -25.78
N PRO A 262 -0.52 9.94 -25.15
CA PRO A 262 -0.05 11.16 -25.83
C PRO A 262 0.98 10.86 -26.92
N PHE A 263 1.79 9.82 -26.76
CA PHE A 263 2.84 9.44 -27.69
C PHE A 263 2.55 8.06 -28.29
N THR A 264 2.32 8.00 -29.60
CA THR A 264 1.99 6.78 -30.34
C THR A 264 2.84 6.68 -31.59
N GLY A 265 3.16 5.45 -32.03
CA GLY A 265 3.99 5.22 -33.22
C GLY A 265 3.76 3.82 -33.80
N ARG A 266 4.35 3.56 -34.97
CA ARG A 266 4.31 2.24 -35.61
C ARG A 266 5.18 1.21 -34.87
N ASP A 267 6.21 1.67 -34.23
CA ASP A 267 7.20 0.90 -33.51
C ASP A 267 7.75 1.67 -32.30
N ASN A 268 8.44 0.98 -31.43
CA ASN A 268 9.02 1.53 -30.21
C ASN A 268 9.98 2.70 -30.49
N LYS A 269 10.76 2.63 -31.58
CA LYS A 269 11.70 3.69 -31.95
C LYS A 269 10.97 5.00 -32.28
N THR A 270 9.89 4.92 -33.03
CA THR A 270 9.04 6.08 -33.35
C THR A 270 8.40 6.68 -32.11
N ILE A 271 7.93 5.85 -31.17
CA ILE A 271 7.37 6.29 -29.88
C ILE A 271 8.44 7.03 -29.08
N MET A 272 9.63 6.44 -28.90
CA MET A 272 10.75 7.06 -28.20
C MET A 272 11.15 8.42 -28.79
N GLN A 273 11.19 8.51 -30.11
CA GLN A 273 11.51 9.79 -30.80
C GLN A 273 10.48 10.88 -30.46
N LYS A 274 9.17 10.56 -30.41
CA LYS A 274 8.12 11.50 -30.04
C LYS A 274 8.21 11.90 -28.56
N ILE A 275 8.52 10.94 -27.68
CA ILE A 275 8.75 11.22 -26.25
C ILE A 275 9.90 12.21 -26.08
N ILE A 276 11.04 11.97 -26.76
CA ILE A 276 12.21 12.87 -26.70
C ILE A 276 11.89 14.27 -27.22
N LYS A 277 11.06 14.39 -28.28
CA LYS A 277 10.58 15.68 -28.77
C LYS A 277 9.62 16.36 -27.79
N GLY A 278 8.84 15.58 -27.01
CA GLY A 278 7.83 16.08 -26.07
C GLY A 278 6.61 16.67 -26.77
N GLU A 279 6.35 16.29 -28.02
CA GLU A 279 5.25 16.81 -28.82
C GLU A 279 4.05 15.87 -28.79
N TYR A 280 2.95 16.28 -28.20
CA TYR A 280 1.70 15.52 -28.14
C TYR A 280 0.52 16.36 -28.65
N LYS A 281 -0.56 15.69 -29.07
CA LYS A 281 -1.74 16.35 -29.62
C LYS A 281 -2.52 17.09 -28.52
N THR A 282 -2.81 18.37 -28.72
CA THR A 282 -3.59 19.20 -27.79
C THR A 282 -5.04 19.36 -28.20
N GLU A 283 -5.41 19.02 -29.45
CA GLU A 283 -6.78 19.13 -29.98
C GLU A 283 -7.80 18.39 -29.12
N PRO A 284 -7.54 17.16 -28.63
CA PRO A 284 -8.50 16.43 -27.79
C PRO A 284 -8.78 17.13 -26.46
N LEU A 285 -7.87 17.98 -26.03
CA LEU A 285 -7.97 18.71 -24.76
C LEU A 285 -8.70 20.07 -24.92
N LYS A 286 -9.12 20.46 -26.12
CA LYS A 286 -9.73 21.81 -26.39
C LYS A 286 -10.90 22.10 -25.46
N LYS A 287 -11.75 21.12 -25.17
CA LYS A 287 -12.93 21.25 -24.29
C LYS A 287 -12.60 21.20 -22.79
N ARG A 288 -11.35 20.90 -22.40
CA ARG A 288 -10.92 20.85 -21.00
C ARG A 288 -10.63 22.25 -20.48
N CYS A 289 -10.78 22.46 -19.18
CA CYS A 289 -10.53 23.76 -18.57
C CYS A 289 -9.05 24.19 -18.69
N ASN A 290 -8.78 25.50 -18.57
CA ASN A 290 -7.41 26.00 -18.69
C ASN A 290 -6.48 25.48 -17.59
N ALA A 291 -7.00 25.27 -16.37
CA ALA A 291 -6.21 24.70 -15.28
C ALA A 291 -5.79 23.24 -15.56
N CYS A 292 -6.66 22.44 -16.21
CA CYS A 292 -6.34 21.10 -16.67
C CYS A 292 -5.19 21.10 -17.67
N LYS A 293 -5.27 21.93 -18.68
CA LYS A 293 -4.25 22.07 -19.73
C LYS A 293 -2.90 22.55 -19.15
N ASP A 294 -2.96 23.48 -18.21
CA ASP A 294 -1.79 24.02 -17.52
C ASP A 294 -1.08 22.95 -16.69
N LEU A 295 -1.82 22.19 -15.86
CA LEU A 295 -1.23 21.09 -15.10
C LEU A 295 -0.58 20.07 -16.04
N LEU A 296 -1.31 19.61 -17.06
CA LEU A 296 -0.80 18.61 -17.99
C LEU A 296 0.48 19.05 -18.71
N LYS A 297 0.55 20.33 -19.13
CA LYS A 297 1.75 20.93 -19.72
C LYS A 297 2.95 20.88 -18.74
N ASN A 298 2.71 21.18 -17.47
CA ASN A 298 3.75 21.17 -16.43
C ASN A 298 4.22 19.75 -16.07
N LEU A 299 3.33 18.74 -16.22
CA LEU A 299 3.68 17.32 -16.01
C LEU A 299 4.49 16.75 -17.17
N LEU A 300 4.09 17.06 -18.41
CA LEU A 300 4.76 16.61 -19.64
C LEU A 300 5.84 17.62 -20.14
N GLU A 301 6.40 18.41 -19.21
CA GLU A 301 7.55 19.26 -19.49
C GLU A 301 8.81 18.40 -19.67
N LYS A 302 9.44 18.50 -20.85
CA LYS A 302 10.63 17.71 -21.21
C LYS A 302 11.90 18.13 -20.47
N ASP A 303 11.99 19.40 -20.07
CA ASP A 303 13.09 19.88 -19.22
C ASP A 303 12.81 19.48 -17.78
N ILE A 304 13.57 18.48 -17.29
CA ILE A 304 13.43 17.95 -15.95
C ILE A 304 13.56 19.03 -14.85
N ASN A 305 14.31 20.12 -15.10
CA ASN A 305 14.48 21.18 -14.14
C ASN A 305 13.19 22.03 -14.03
N LYS A 306 12.47 22.22 -15.14
CA LYS A 306 11.23 22.98 -15.22
C LYS A 306 10.01 22.13 -14.88
N ARG A 307 10.07 20.80 -15.06
CA ARG A 307 8.97 19.90 -14.71
C ARG A 307 8.55 20.08 -13.26
N ILE A 308 7.24 20.18 -13.03
CA ILE A 308 6.64 20.32 -11.71
C ILE A 308 6.99 19.14 -10.80
N ARG A 309 7.04 19.35 -9.48
CA ARG A 309 7.19 18.28 -8.47
C ARG A 309 5.83 17.82 -7.98
N ALA A 310 5.76 16.62 -7.38
CA ALA A 310 4.52 16.04 -6.86
C ALA A 310 3.82 16.93 -5.83
N ASP A 311 4.57 17.52 -4.89
CA ASP A 311 4.04 18.41 -3.86
C ASP A 311 3.41 19.69 -4.41
N ILE A 312 3.95 20.22 -5.51
CA ILE A 312 3.39 21.38 -6.20
C ILE A 312 2.19 20.96 -7.06
N ALA A 313 2.27 19.80 -7.72
CA ALA A 313 1.17 19.25 -8.51
C ALA A 313 -0.09 19.02 -7.68
N LEU A 314 0.02 18.46 -6.47
CA LEU A 314 -1.08 18.26 -5.52
C LEU A 314 -1.82 19.55 -5.17
N ASN A 315 -1.09 20.67 -5.09
CA ASN A 315 -1.65 21.98 -4.74
C ASN A 315 -2.08 22.80 -5.97
N HIS A 316 -2.08 22.19 -7.18
CA HIS A 316 -2.42 22.87 -8.40
C HIS A 316 -3.92 23.26 -8.41
N LYS A 317 -4.23 24.45 -8.98
CA LYS A 317 -5.60 24.98 -9.05
C LYS A 317 -6.63 24.04 -9.71
N TRP A 318 -6.18 23.11 -10.56
CA TRP A 318 -7.07 22.12 -11.18
C TRP A 318 -7.78 21.25 -10.14
N PHE A 319 -7.05 20.77 -9.15
CA PHE A 319 -7.65 19.99 -8.05
C PHE A 319 -8.58 20.84 -7.19
N GLN A 320 -8.24 22.11 -6.95
CA GLN A 320 -9.08 23.03 -6.15
C GLN A 320 -10.46 23.26 -6.79
N ILE A 321 -10.55 23.29 -8.13
CA ILE A 321 -11.81 23.44 -8.87
C ILE A 321 -12.80 22.31 -8.56
N TYR A 322 -12.31 21.10 -8.35
CA TYR A 322 -13.13 19.91 -8.16
C TYR A 322 -13.23 19.46 -6.70
N LYS A 323 -12.38 19.94 -5.82
CA LYS A 323 -12.34 19.55 -4.41
C LYS A 323 -13.69 19.66 -3.69
N SER A 324 -14.45 20.73 -3.92
CA SER A 324 -15.78 20.89 -3.33
C SER A 324 -16.84 19.95 -3.89
N LYS A 325 -16.59 19.35 -5.08
CA LYS A 325 -17.50 18.40 -5.74
C LYS A 325 -17.15 16.96 -5.42
N GLU A 326 -15.88 16.67 -5.14
CA GLU A 326 -15.38 15.35 -4.71
C GLU A 326 -15.81 15.00 -3.28
N ILE A 327 -15.92 16.01 -2.43
CA ILE A 327 -16.11 15.88 -0.98
C ILE A 327 -17.50 15.34 -0.59
N ARG A 328 -18.47 15.29 -1.50
CA ARG A 328 -19.81 14.76 -1.21
C ARG A 328 -19.89 13.22 -1.15
N ILE A 329 -18.75 12.52 -1.28
CA ILE A 329 -18.72 11.06 -1.23
C ILE A 329 -18.27 10.65 0.17
N ASP A 330 -19.19 10.15 0.96
CA ASP A 330 -19.10 9.26 2.10
C ASP A 330 -18.73 9.75 3.52
N ILE A 331 -18.41 11.02 3.78
CA ILE A 331 -18.31 11.49 5.17
C ILE A 331 -19.06 12.81 5.32
N GLU A 332 -20.38 12.78 5.08
CA GLU A 332 -21.25 13.96 5.27
C GLU A 332 -21.87 14.02 6.67
N ASP A 333 -21.90 12.91 7.43
CA ASP A 333 -22.46 12.94 8.76
C ASP A 333 -21.49 13.58 9.77
N PRO A 334 -21.81 14.79 10.27
CA PRO A 334 -20.98 15.46 11.27
C PRO A 334 -20.79 14.62 12.54
N LYS A 335 -21.71 13.69 12.83
CA LYS A 335 -21.61 12.80 13.99
C LYS A 335 -20.49 11.79 13.84
N ILE A 336 -20.31 11.25 12.63
CA ILE A 336 -19.23 10.31 12.33
C ILE A 336 -17.89 11.02 12.54
N ILE A 337 -17.70 12.19 11.92
CA ILE A 337 -16.48 12.99 12.09
C ILE A 337 -16.24 13.31 13.57
N GLN A 338 -17.28 13.69 14.29
CA GLN A 338 -17.21 13.97 15.73
C GLN A 338 -16.70 12.78 16.54
N ASN A 339 -17.15 11.56 16.21
CA ASN A 339 -16.69 10.35 16.89
C ASN A 339 -15.18 10.13 16.66
N TYR A 340 -14.70 10.26 15.41
CA TYR A 340 -13.26 10.15 15.12
C TYR A 340 -12.42 11.19 15.87
N ILE A 341 -12.90 12.44 15.95
CA ILE A 341 -12.24 13.51 16.70
C ILE A 341 -12.23 13.21 18.21
N ASN A 342 -13.34 12.73 18.76
CA ASN A 342 -13.42 12.38 20.17
C ASN A 342 -12.45 11.24 20.51
N ASN A 343 -12.34 10.22 19.62
CA ASN A 343 -11.37 9.14 19.77
C ASN A 343 -9.93 9.68 19.75
N LEU A 344 -9.60 10.54 18.77
CA LEU A 344 -8.28 11.22 18.69
C LEU A 344 -7.96 12.02 19.95
N LYS A 345 -8.93 12.76 20.51
CA LYS A 345 -8.75 13.57 21.74
C LYS A 345 -8.45 12.74 22.98
N ASN A 346 -9.03 11.55 23.03
CA ASN A 346 -8.95 10.65 24.19
C ASN A 346 -7.90 9.55 24.01
N TYR A 347 -7.18 9.57 22.89
CA TYR A 347 -6.14 8.58 22.63
C TYR A 347 -4.88 8.84 23.47
N GLU A 348 -4.60 7.90 24.37
CA GLU A 348 -3.35 7.84 25.11
C GLU A 348 -2.48 6.72 24.57
N LYS A 349 -1.31 7.09 24.04
CA LYS A 349 -0.36 6.12 23.51
C LYS A 349 0.30 5.36 24.66
N SER A 350 0.11 4.04 24.71
CA SER A 350 0.88 3.14 25.57
C SER A 350 1.86 2.32 24.74
N ASN A 351 3.05 2.09 25.24
CA ASN A 351 4.07 1.25 24.59
C ASN A 351 3.99 -0.19 25.09
N ASN A 352 2.80 -0.77 25.11
CA ASN A 352 2.57 -2.12 25.64
C ASN A 352 2.10 -3.10 24.56
N ILE A 353 2.00 -4.37 24.93
CA ILE A 353 1.51 -5.46 24.07
C ILE A 353 0.13 -5.15 23.47
N ILE A 354 -0.72 -4.43 24.19
CA ILE A 354 -2.10 -4.14 23.80
C ILE A 354 -2.14 -3.19 22.60
N GLU A 355 -1.33 -2.13 22.64
CA GLU A 355 -1.20 -1.19 21.52
C GLU A 355 -0.67 -1.89 20.27
N PHE A 356 0.26 -2.82 20.45
CA PHE A 356 0.78 -3.60 19.36
C PHE A 356 -0.28 -4.59 18.81
N ALA A 357 -1.05 -5.25 19.70
CA ALA A 357 -2.15 -6.12 19.28
C ALA A 357 -3.19 -5.33 18.49
N LEU A 358 -3.53 -4.12 18.93
CA LEU A 358 -4.43 -3.23 18.20
C LEU A 358 -3.86 -2.83 16.84
N ALA A 359 -2.59 -2.43 16.79
CA ALA A 359 -1.93 -2.10 15.52
C ALA A 359 -1.92 -3.29 14.55
N TYR A 360 -1.66 -4.49 15.05
CA TYR A 360 -1.72 -5.73 14.27
C TYR A 360 -3.13 -6.03 13.74
N LEU A 361 -4.17 -5.88 14.58
CA LEU A 361 -5.56 -6.06 14.17
C LEU A 361 -5.97 -5.05 13.09
N ILE A 362 -5.68 -3.77 13.28
CA ILE A 362 -5.94 -2.72 12.29
C ILE A 362 -5.21 -3.02 10.99
N HIS A 363 -3.94 -3.43 11.09
CA HIS A 363 -3.14 -3.76 9.93
C HIS A 363 -3.75 -4.89 9.10
N ASN A 364 -4.32 -5.91 9.75
CA ASN A 364 -4.82 -7.10 9.08
C ASN A 364 -6.30 -7.05 8.67
N HIS A 365 -7.04 -6.00 9.05
CA HIS A 365 -8.46 -5.83 8.72
C HIS A 365 -8.76 -4.51 7.97
N PRO A 366 -8.05 -4.16 6.89
CA PRO A 366 -8.26 -2.90 6.16
C PRO A 366 -9.63 -2.84 5.47
N GLU A 367 -10.34 -3.98 5.36
CA GLU A 367 -11.68 -4.09 4.79
C GLU A 367 -12.79 -3.57 5.69
N LEU A 368 -12.54 -3.32 6.98
CA LEU A 368 -13.52 -2.80 7.90
C LEU A 368 -13.92 -1.36 7.51
N GLU A 369 -15.22 -1.09 7.54
CA GLU A 369 -15.78 0.19 7.12
C GLU A 369 -15.21 1.36 7.94
N GLU A 370 -15.04 1.18 9.23
CA GLU A 370 -14.47 2.17 10.15
C GLU A 370 -13.04 2.54 9.75
N ILE A 371 -12.24 1.56 9.32
CA ILE A 371 -10.87 1.80 8.87
C ILE A 371 -10.89 2.52 7.51
N ASP A 372 -11.75 2.12 6.59
CA ASP A 372 -11.91 2.77 5.28
C ASP A 372 -12.31 4.24 5.44
N LEU A 373 -13.26 4.53 6.33
CA LEU A 373 -13.68 5.90 6.64
C LEU A 373 -12.54 6.71 7.28
N ALA A 374 -11.79 6.13 8.20
CA ALA A 374 -10.61 6.78 8.79
C ALA A 374 -9.54 7.08 7.74
N CYS A 375 -9.28 6.16 6.80
CA CYS A 375 -8.38 6.37 5.67
C CYS A 375 -8.82 7.52 4.77
N LYS A 376 -10.11 7.61 4.45
CA LYS A 376 -10.70 8.71 3.68
C LYS A 376 -10.57 10.04 4.42
N LEU A 377 -10.82 10.05 5.74
CA LEU A 377 -10.67 11.23 6.57
C LEU A 377 -9.22 11.68 6.63
N PHE A 378 -8.28 10.76 6.80
CA PHE A 378 -6.85 11.07 6.76
C PHE A 378 -6.45 11.71 5.43
N ALA A 379 -6.81 11.09 4.29
CA ALA A 379 -6.49 11.60 2.95
C ALA A 379 -7.08 12.99 2.69
N ARG A 380 -8.21 13.30 3.32
CA ARG A 380 -8.85 14.61 3.24
C ARG A 380 -8.13 15.67 4.07
N ILE A 381 -7.57 15.32 5.23
CA ILE A 381 -6.84 16.21 6.13
C ILE A 381 -5.41 16.42 5.62
N ASP A 382 -4.71 15.37 5.18
CA ASP A 382 -3.33 15.44 4.63
C ASP A 382 -3.34 16.13 3.26
N LYS A 383 -3.57 17.45 3.26
CA LYS A 383 -3.61 18.26 2.03
C LYS A 383 -2.29 18.31 1.29
N LYS A 384 -1.18 18.06 2.02
CA LYS A 384 0.17 18.02 1.44
C LYS A 384 0.52 16.67 0.83
N GLY A 385 -0.31 15.63 1.02
CA GLY A 385 -0.08 14.27 0.53
C GLY A 385 1.30 13.73 0.90
N ASN A 386 1.70 13.91 2.16
CA ASN A 386 3.02 13.49 2.64
C ASN A 386 2.97 12.38 3.69
N GLY A 387 1.78 11.81 3.93
CA GLY A 387 1.53 10.78 4.91
C GLY A 387 1.53 11.28 6.36
N LYS A 388 1.43 12.59 6.58
CA LYS A 388 1.49 13.23 7.89
C LYS A 388 0.51 14.39 7.97
N ILE A 389 -0.25 14.46 9.04
CA ILE A 389 -1.16 15.55 9.35
C ILE A 389 -0.47 16.53 10.32
N THR A 390 -0.48 17.83 10.02
CA THR A 390 -0.04 18.90 10.91
C THR A 390 -1.21 19.51 11.67
N LYS A 391 -0.91 20.29 12.73
CA LYS A 391 -1.95 21.01 13.50
C LYS A 391 -2.78 21.93 12.61
N GLU A 392 -2.14 22.62 11.68
CA GLU A 392 -2.80 23.53 10.74
C GLU A 392 -3.75 22.79 9.80
N GLU A 393 -3.31 21.66 9.23
CA GLU A 393 -4.14 20.86 8.34
C GLU A 393 -5.38 20.31 9.04
N LEU A 394 -5.22 19.79 10.27
CA LEU A 394 -6.34 19.31 11.07
C LEU A 394 -7.29 20.45 11.43
N TYR A 395 -6.77 21.57 11.91
CA TYR A 395 -7.57 22.74 12.28
C TYR A 395 -8.39 23.27 11.07
N ASP A 396 -7.74 23.48 9.93
CA ASP A 396 -8.38 24.00 8.73
C ASP A 396 -9.50 23.10 8.25
N GLU A 397 -9.30 21.78 8.31
CA GLU A 397 -10.31 20.82 7.90
C GLU A 397 -11.47 20.81 8.86
N LEU A 398 -11.23 20.71 10.17
CA LEU A 398 -12.27 20.68 11.19
C LEU A 398 -13.06 21.98 11.24
N ASN A 399 -12.42 23.13 11.06
CA ASN A 399 -13.09 24.43 11.05
C ASN A 399 -14.09 24.57 9.89
N SER A 400 -13.93 23.81 8.83
CA SER A 400 -14.85 23.77 7.70
C SER A 400 -16.21 23.07 8.03
N PHE A 401 -16.22 22.16 9.01
CA PHE A 401 -17.37 21.34 9.41
C PHE A 401 -17.87 21.61 10.83
N TYR A 402 -16.93 21.92 11.71
CA TYR A 402 -17.12 21.95 13.14
C TYR A 402 -16.91 23.36 13.68
N LYS A 403 -18.00 24.11 13.81
CA LYS A 403 -17.98 25.43 14.43
C LYS A 403 -17.98 25.28 15.97
N SER A 404 -16.85 24.94 16.55
CA SER A 404 -16.67 24.93 18.01
C SER A 404 -15.78 26.08 18.43
N GLU A 405 -16.20 26.80 19.47
CA GLU A 405 -15.38 27.86 20.08
C GLU A 405 -14.06 27.29 20.66
N ASN A 406 -14.03 26.00 20.99
CA ASN A 406 -12.89 25.30 21.59
C ASN A 406 -12.05 24.49 20.58
N LEU A 407 -12.31 24.62 19.27
CA LEU A 407 -11.64 23.80 18.24
C LEU A 407 -10.11 23.85 18.33
N LYS A 408 -9.57 25.04 18.61
CA LYS A 408 -8.11 25.23 18.72
C LYS A 408 -7.52 24.46 19.90
N ASP A 409 -8.25 24.42 21.02
CA ASP A 409 -7.82 23.68 22.20
C ASP A 409 -7.94 22.17 21.98
N ASP A 410 -9.00 21.73 21.29
CA ASP A 410 -9.17 20.33 20.87
C ASP A 410 -8.02 19.86 20.02
N VAL A 411 -7.65 20.62 18.99
CA VAL A 411 -6.49 20.30 18.12
C VAL A 411 -5.19 20.29 18.94
N ASN A 412 -4.99 21.25 19.85
CA ASN A 412 -3.83 21.26 20.71
C ASN A 412 -3.76 20.04 21.63
N LYS A 413 -4.90 19.59 22.16
CA LYS A 413 -4.99 18.37 22.99
C LYS A 413 -4.64 17.13 22.18
N ILE A 414 -5.16 16.99 20.93
CA ILE A 414 -4.87 15.85 20.03
C ILE A 414 -3.36 15.75 19.76
N PHE A 415 -2.71 16.85 19.48
CA PHE A 415 -1.29 16.85 19.15
C PHE A 415 -0.35 16.81 20.37
N GLY A 416 -0.77 17.38 21.50
CA GLY A 416 0.15 17.58 22.64
C GLY A 416 1.43 18.26 22.18
N ASN A 417 2.58 17.60 22.40
CA ASN A 417 3.91 18.09 21.98
C ASN A 417 4.34 17.63 20.58
N LYS A 418 3.49 16.89 19.84
CA LYS A 418 3.83 16.35 18.51
C LYS A 418 3.77 17.46 17.45
N LYS A 419 4.67 17.37 16.47
CA LYS A 419 4.69 18.25 15.30
C LYS A 419 3.72 17.77 14.21
N TYR A 420 3.48 16.47 14.14
CA TYR A 420 2.61 15.82 13.18
C TYR A 420 2.07 14.50 13.75
N ILE A 421 1.01 13.99 13.15
CA ILE A 421 0.46 12.65 13.34
C ILE A 421 0.64 11.92 12.00
N ASP A 422 1.27 10.75 12.00
CA ASP A 422 1.41 9.93 10.80
C ASP A 422 0.14 9.10 10.52
N TYR A 423 0.11 8.47 9.34
CA TYR A 423 -1.06 7.73 8.87
C TYR A 423 -1.44 6.60 9.83
N GLU A 424 -0.48 5.76 10.22
CA GLU A 424 -0.75 4.62 11.10
C GLU A 424 -1.26 5.07 12.48
N GLU A 425 -0.62 6.10 13.06
CA GLU A 425 -1.04 6.66 14.33
C GLU A 425 -2.44 7.28 14.25
N PHE A 426 -2.76 7.98 13.14
CA PHE A 426 -4.08 8.57 12.94
C PHE A 426 -5.16 7.48 12.89
N ILE A 427 -4.99 6.44 12.08
CA ILE A 427 -5.97 5.35 11.98
C ILE A 427 -6.18 4.71 13.36
N ARG A 428 -5.09 4.33 14.03
CA ARG A 428 -5.14 3.68 15.35
C ARG A 428 -5.81 4.55 16.42
N ALA A 429 -5.60 5.87 16.38
CA ALA A 429 -6.14 6.79 17.35
C ALA A 429 -7.59 7.21 17.07
N SER A 430 -8.04 7.17 15.82
CA SER A 430 -9.33 7.72 15.39
C SER A 430 -10.50 6.73 15.41
N ILE A 431 -10.24 5.43 15.16
CA ILE A 431 -11.30 4.41 15.06
C ILE A 431 -11.89 4.03 16.42
N ASP A 432 -13.13 3.51 16.42
CA ASP A 432 -13.70 2.86 17.59
C ASP A 432 -13.07 1.46 17.75
N LYS A 433 -12.26 1.30 18.77
CA LYS A 433 -11.48 0.07 19.00
C LYS A 433 -12.34 -1.11 19.43
N LYS A 434 -13.59 -0.86 19.87
CA LYS A 434 -14.54 -1.92 20.29
C LYS A 434 -14.88 -2.89 19.17
N ILE A 435 -14.72 -2.48 17.90
CA ILE A 435 -14.92 -3.37 16.74
C ILE A 435 -14.05 -4.62 16.79
N PHE A 436 -12.90 -4.55 17.48
CA PHE A 436 -11.97 -5.68 17.63
C PHE A 436 -12.22 -6.55 18.87
N LEU A 437 -13.25 -6.28 19.67
CA LEU A 437 -13.56 -7.08 20.86
C LEU A 437 -14.31 -8.39 20.57
N THR A 438 -14.45 -8.78 19.31
CA THR A 438 -14.98 -10.10 18.93
C THR A 438 -13.99 -11.21 19.31
N GLU A 439 -14.49 -12.39 19.64
CA GLU A 439 -13.65 -13.51 20.02
C GLU A 439 -12.67 -13.92 18.91
N ASP A 440 -13.13 -13.86 17.64
CA ASP A 440 -12.31 -14.19 16.47
C ASP A 440 -11.14 -13.20 16.30
N CYS A 441 -11.38 -11.89 16.43
CA CYS A 441 -10.31 -10.88 16.36
C CYS A 441 -9.31 -11.04 17.51
N LEU A 442 -9.81 -11.27 18.73
CA LEU A 442 -8.96 -11.47 19.89
C LEU A 442 -8.12 -12.74 19.77
N LYS A 443 -8.71 -13.83 19.27
CA LYS A 443 -8.00 -15.08 19.02
C LYS A 443 -6.97 -14.93 17.90
N PHE A 444 -7.30 -14.20 16.84
CA PHE A 444 -6.38 -13.91 15.75
C PHE A 444 -5.16 -13.13 16.26
N ALA A 445 -5.35 -12.09 17.08
CA ALA A 445 -4.25 -11.34 17.69
C ALA A 445 -3.45 -12.21 18.67
N PHE A 446 -4.12 -13.00 19.51
CA PHE A 446 -3.46 -13.89 20.46
C PHE A 446 -2.53 -14.88 19.74
N ASN A 447 -3.02 -15.55 18.69
CA ASN A 447 -2.23 -16.51 17.91
C ASN A 447 -1.02 -15.87 17.23
N TYR A 448 -1.07 -14.59 16.94
CA TYR A 448 0.08 -13.86 16.41
C TYR A 448 1.19 -13.73 17.45
N PHE A 449 0.83 -13.52 18.72
CA PHE A 449 1.79 -13.44 19.82
C PHE A 449 2.27 -14.81 20.28
N ASP A 450 1.41 -15.82 20.34
CA ASP A 450 1.73 -17.20 20.69
C ASP A 450 2.48 -17.89 19.52
N LYS A 451 3.76 -17.56 19.37
CA LYS A 451 4.57 -18.02 18.23
C LYS A 451 4.85 -19.52 18.23
N ASN A 452 4.90 -20.12 19.39
CA ASN A 452 5.16 -21.55 19.55
C ASN A 452 3.87 -22.40 19.63
N GLY A 453 2.68 -21.75 19.67
CA GLY A 453 1.37 -22.40 19.67
C GLY A 453 1.05 -23.17 20.94
N ASN A 454 1.67 -22.82 22.07
CA ASN A 454 1.48 -23.53 23.34
C ASN A 454 0.28 -23.01 24.16
N GLY A 455 -0.45 -22.01 23.68
CA GLY A 455 -1.61 -21.41 24.35
C GLY A 455 -1.25 -20.35 25.41
N GLU A 456 0.00 -19.91 25.46
CA GLU A 456 0.51 -18.91 26.40
C GLU A 456 1.44 -17.94 25.67
N ILE A 457 1.31 -16.63 25.94
CA ILE A 457 2.25 -15.61 25.47
C ILE A 457 3.27 -15.38 26.57
N ASN A 458 4.53 -15.62 26.28
CA ASN A 458 5.67 -15.43 27.18
C ASN A 458 6.69 -14.43 26.64
N ALA A 459 7.78 -14.19 27.37
CA ALA A 459 8.79 -13.21 26.97
C ALA A 459 9.53 -13.61 25.69
N ASP A 460 9.75 -14.88 25.43
CA ASP A 460 10.43 -15.37 24.23
C ASP A 460 9.56 -15.16 22.99
N ASP A 461 8.24 -15.35 23.13
CA ASP A 461 7.26 -15.06 22.07
C ASP A 461 7.29 -13.57 21.71
N ILE A 462 7.22 -12.69 22.72
CA ILE A 462 7.28 -11.22 22.52
C ILE A 462 8.60 -10.81 21.85
N CYS A 463 9.72 -11.36 22.35
CA CYS A 463 11.03 -11.08 21.78
C CYS A 463 11.14 -11.53 20.33
N SER A 464 10.58 -12.68 19.98
CA SER A 464 10.58 -13.20 18.59
C SER A 464 9.82 -12.32 17.61
N ILE A 465 8.88 -11.51 18.10
CA ILE A 465 8.11 -10.54 17.31
C ILE A 465 8.92 -9.26 17.07
N PHE A 466 9.76 -8.84 17.99
CA PHE A 466 10.47 -7.55 17.91
C PHE A 466 11.93 -7.65 17.47
N SER A 467 12.51 -8.86 17.40
CA SER A 467 13.91 -9.05 17.01
C SER A 467 14.15 -10.31 16.19
N GLU A 468 15.00 -10.21 15.17
CA GLU A 468 15.55 -11.37 14.46
C GLU A 468 16.94 -11.69 15.02
N GLY A 469 17.10 -12.81 15.72
CA GLY A 469 18.41 -13.32 16.12
C GLY A 469 18.56 -13.68 17.61
N ASN A 470 19.80 -13.76 18.08
CA ASN A 470 20.09 -14.08 19.48
C ASN A 470 19.66 -12.92 20.40
N LEU A 471 18.68 -13.19 21.25
CA LEU A 471 18.10 -12.24 22.17
C LEU A 471 19.12 -11.84 23.24
N SER A 472 19.26 -10.54 23.47
CA SER A 472 20.04 -10.03 24.58
C SER A 472 19.25 -10.16 25.89
N LYS A 473 19.93 -10.32 27.03
CA LYS A 473 19.29 -10.35 28.34
C LYS A 473 18.41 -9.11 28.60
N LYS A 474 18.79 -7.97 28.05
CA LYS A 474 18.05 -6.70 28.18
C LYS A 474 16.72 -6.71 27.41
N GLU A 475 16.68 -7.34 26.24
CA GLU A 475 15.44 -7.48 25.45
C GLU A 475 14.45 -8.43 26.13
N ILE A 476 14.94 -9.54 26.67
CA ILE A 476 14.11 -10.48 27.44
C ILE A 476 13.53 -9.82 28.69
N GLU A 477 14.33 -9.04 29.41
CA GLU A 477 13.84 -8.34 30.61
C GLU A 477 12.78 -7.28 30.26
N LYS A 478 12.98 -6.53 29.18
CA LYS A 478 11.98 -5.60 28.68
C LYS A 478 10.67 -6.28 28.26
N ALA A 479 10.74 -7.43 27.61
CA ALA A 479 9.56 -8.20 27.24
C ALA A 479 8.79 -8.71 28.49
N LYS A 480 9.51 -9.15 29.54
CA LYS A 480 8.92 -9.52 30.83
C LYS A 480 8.22 -8.33 31.51
N GLU A 481 8.83 -7.14 31.45
CA GLU A 481 8.21 -5.91 31.96
C GLU A 481 6.90 -5.61 31.21
N MET A 482 6.88 -5.70 29.88
CA MET A 482 5.68 -5.50 29.07
C MET A 482 4.55 -6.49 29.44
N ILE A 483 4.86 -7.76 29.70
CA ILE A 483 3.89 -8.75 30.16
C ILE A 483 3.35 -8.41 31.54
N LYS A 484 4.21 -8.04 32.49
CA LYS A 484 3.82 -7.66 33.86
C LYS A 484 2.94 -6.41 33.88
N GLU A 485 3.27 -5.42 33.08
CA GLU A 485 2.47 -4.20 32.93
C GLU A 485 1.08 -4.51 32.35
N ALA A 486 1.01 -5.33 31.29
CA ALA A 486 -0.24 -5.72 30.66
C ALA A 486 -1.14 -6.51 31.63
N ASN A 487 -0.59 -7.47 32.35
CA ASN A 487 -1.30 -8.32 33.31
C ASN A 487 -1.66 -7.63 34.64
N LYS A 488 -1.02 -6.50 34.95
CA LYS A 488 -1.08 -5.90 36.30
C LYS A 488 -0.79 -6.92 37.43
N SER A 489 0.01 -7.94 37.12
CA SER A 489 0.31 -9.08 38.01
C SER A 489 1.79 -9.47 37.92
N LYS A 490 2.25 -10.33 38.83
CA LYS A 490 3.61 -10.87 38.82
C LYS A 490 3.79 -12.06 37.86
N ILE A 491 2.72 -12.45 37.14
CA ILE A 491 2.71 -13.60 36.24
C ILE A 491 3.44 -13.23 34.95
N GLU A 492 4.39 -14.06 34.52
CA GLU A 492 5.27 -13.83 33.37
C GLU A 492 4.73 -14.43 32.06
N VAL A 493 3.45 -14.85 32.07
CA VAL A 493 2.75 -15.39 30.89
C VAL A 493 1.32 -14.87 30.83
N ILE A 494 0.75 -14.77 29.62
CA ILE A 494 -0.63 -14.37 29.36
C ILE A 494 -1.33 -15.50 28.62
N LYS A 495 -2.39 -16.08 29.23
CA LYS A 495 -3.27 -17.04 28.57
C LYS A 495 -4.40 -16.33 27.82
N PHE A 496 -5.04 -17.01 26.86
CA PHE A 496 -6.07 -16.43 26.04
C PHE A 496 -7.21 -15.73 26.83
N PRO A 497 -7.79 -16.31 27.89
CA PRO A 497 -8.83 -15.63 28.69
C PRO A 497 -8.32 -14.34 29.33
N GLN A 498 -7.08 -14.33 29.84
CA GLN A 498 -6.44 -13.13 30.41
C GLN A 498 -6.18 -12.08 29.33
N PHE A 499 -5.71 -12.49 28.16
CA PHE A 499 -5.54 -11.58 27.00
C PHE A 499 -6.86 -10.91 26.64
N CYS A 500 -7.96 -11.67 26.57
CA CYS A 500 -9.28 -11.12 26.30
C CYS A 500 -9.72 -10.11 27.36
N GLU A 501 -9.48 -10.39 28.65
CA GLU A 501 -9.79 -9.47 29.75
C GLU A 501 -8.97 -8.18 29.65
N ILE A 502 -7.69 -8.29 29.41
CA ILE A 502 -6.76 -7.16 29.24
C ILE A 502 -7.23 -6.27 28.09
N MET A 503 -7.52 -6.86 26.92
CA MET A 503 -7.99 -6.13 25.74
C MET A 503 -9.33 -5.43 26.01
N ARG A 504 -10.30 -6.10 26.65
CA ARG A 504 -11.60 -5.50 27.00
C ARG A 504 -11.45 -4.33 27.97
N ASN A 505 -10.59 -4.46 28.98
CA ASN A 505 -10.37 -3.39 29.97
C ASN A 505 -9.65 -2.18 29.37
N PHE A 506 -8.87 -2.37 28.30
CA PHE A 506 -8.15 -1.29 27.63
C PHE A 506 -9.00 -0.59 26.56
N LEU A 507 -9.88 -1.33 25.89
CA LEU A 507 -10.64 -0.82 24.75
C LEU A 507 -12.04 -0.30 25.14
N ASN A 508 -12.48 -0.51 26.38
CA ASN A 508 -13.70 0.08 26.96
C ASN A 508 -13.41 1.41 27.63
#